data_7d8c94df031d61fa1289efd626e4fef3
#
_entry.id   7d8c94df031d61fa1289efd626e4fef3
#
_cell.length_a   1.000
_cell.length_b   1.000
_cell.length_c   1.000
_cell.angle_alpha   90.00
_cell.angle_beta   90.00
_cell.angle_gamma   90.00
#
_symmetry.space_group_name_H-M   'P 1'
#
loop_
_entity.id
_entity.type
_entity.pdbx_description
1 polymer ?
#
loop_
_entity_poly.entity_id
_entity_poly.type
_entity_poly.pdbx_seq_one_letter_code
_entity_poly.pdbx_strand_id
1 'polypeptide(L)'
;MKTVYLSVRLKNYVNALALVGAPLTETPENADVLLLPGGGDMHPRFYGQALNCSEDLDEARDARELTLIDNFLCAGKPVIGICRGLQVLNVYFGGTLRQHIEGHSQIDGVDRLHAINTA
;
A
#
# COMPACT_ATOMS: atom_id res chain seq x y z
N MET A 1 21.04 5.24 -8.88
CA MET A 1 19.89 4.44 -8.40
C MET A 1 18.77 5.37 -7.98
N LYS A 2 17.54 4.99 -8.22
CA LYS A 2 16.38 5.83 -7.93
C LYS A 2 16.11 5.89 -6.43
N THR A 3 15.76 7.08 -5.95
CA THR A 3 15.44 7.32 -4.54
C THR A 3 14.00 7.00 -4.26
N VAL A 4 13.74 6.28 -3.17
CA VAL A 4 12.43 5.79 -2.78
C VAL A 4 11.88 6.57 -1.60
N TYR A 5 10.61 6.98 -1.68
CA TYR A 5 9.83 7.41 -0.52
C TYR A 5 8.93 6.26 -0.08
N LEU A 6 9.15 5.79 1.14
CA LEU A 6 8.34 4.75 1.76
C LEU A 6 7.28 5.44 2.62
N SER A 7 6.01 5.24 2.30
CA SER A 7 4.91 5.99 2.95
C SER A 7 4.81 5.73 4.45
N VAL A 8 5.16 4.54 4.91
CA VAL A 8 5.31 4.19 6.33
C VAL A 8 6.63 3.43 6.50
N ARG A 9 7.46 3.85 7.44
CA ARG A 9 8.77 3.23 7.64
C ARG A 9 8.65 1.94 8.45
N LEU A 10 8.19 0.88 7.80
CA LEU A 10 8.16 -0.45 8.38
C LEU A 10 9.56 -1.06 8.29
N LYS A 11 10.04 -1.61 9.41
CA LYS A 11 11.42 -2.10 9.54
C LYS A 11 11.80 -3.14 8.48
N ASN A 12 10.90 -4.07 8.18
CA ASN A 12 11.17 -5.10 7.18
C ASN A 12 11.33 -4.51 5.76
N TYR A 13 10.58 -3.47 5.42
CA TYR A 13 10.74 -2.79 4.14
C TYR A 13 12.01 -1.96 4.08
N VAL A 14 12.34 -1.26 5.17
CA VAL A 14 13.60 -0.50 5.26
C VAL A 14 14.78 -1.44 5.08
N ASN A 15 14.76 -2.60 5.75
CA ASN A 15 15.83 -3.59 5.63
C ASN A 15 15.93 -4.19 4.24
N ALA A 16 14.79 -4.49 3.59
CA ALA A 16 14.78 -5.03 2.23
C ALA A 16 15.35 -4.03 1.22
N LEU A 17 14.99 -2.76 1.35
CA LEU A 17 15.52 -1.72 0.47
C LEU A 17 17.02 -1.52 0.67
N ALA A 18 17.49 -1.61 1.91
CA ALA A 18 18.92 -1.54 2.21
C ALA A 18 19.70 -2.69 1.56
N LEU A 19 19.12 -3.90 1.57
CA LEU A 19 19.76 -5.07 0.96
C LEU A 19 19.97 -4.92 -0.56
N VAL A 20 19.05 -4.24 -1.24
CA VAL A 20 19.18 -4.01 -2.69
C VAL A 20 19.86 -2.67 -3.01
N GLY A 21 20.28 -1.93 -1.99
CA GLY A 21 20.99 -0.67 -2.17
C GLY A 21 20.11 0.49 -2.64
N ALA A 22 18.80 0.42 -2.45
CA ALA A 22 17.89 1.49 -2.82
C ALA A 22 17.90 2.60 -1.76
N PRO A 23 18.29 3.84 -2.11
CA PRO A 23 18.33 4.93 -1.14
C PRO A 23 16.91 5.38 -0.77
N LEU A 24 16.70 5.64 0.53
CA LEU A 24 15.45 6.19 1.05
C LEU A 24 15.58 7.69 1.27
N THR A 25 14.50 8.42 1.01
CA THR A 25 14.38 9.83 1.40
C THR A 25 13.21 10.01 2.35
N GLU A 26 13.33 10.98 3.25
CA GLU A 26 12.23 11.37 4.15
C GLU A 26 11.35 12.48 3.55
N THR A 27 11.74 12.99 2.38
CA THR A 27 11.04 14.07 1.68
C THR A 27 10.44 13.53 0.39
N PRO A 28 9.09 13.44 0.28
CA PRO A 28 8.45 12.90 -0.92
C PRO A 28 8.84 13.62 -2.20
N GLU A 29 9.03 14.93 -2.14
CA GLU A 29 9.38 15.75 -3.30
C GLU A 29 10.74 15.38 -3.90
N ASN A 30 11.64 14.82 -3.09
CA ASN A 30 12.99 14.41 -3.52
C ASN A 30 13.04 12.96 -4.01
N ALA A 31 11.93 12.24 -3.93
CA ALA A 31 11.88 10.83 -4.34
C ALA A 31 11.60 10.69 -5.83
N ASP A 32 12.12 9.61 -6.39
CA ASP A 32 11.82 9.18 -7.77
C ASP A 32 10.67 8.19 -7.82
N VAL A 33 10.44 7.46 -6.74
CA VAL A 33 9.45 6.37 -6.65
C VAL A 33 8.74 6.43 -5.31
N LEU A 34 7.41 6.22 -5.33
CA LEU A 34 6.62 6.01 -4.12
C LEU A 34 6.43 4.50 -3.90
N LEU A 35 6.77 4.02 -2.72
CA LEU A 35 6.50 2.65 -2.31
C LEU A 35 5.46 2.65 -1.19
N LEU A 36 4.34 1.97 -1.44
CA LEU A 36 3.24 1.79 -0.49
C LEU A 36 3.37 0.40 0.13
N PRO A 37 3.78 0.29 1.40
CA PRO A 37 4.00 -1.01 2.02
C PRO A 37 2.73 -1.65 2.55
N GLY A 38 2.87 -2.84 3.12
CA GLY A 38 1.80 -3.58 3.77
C GLY A 38 1.23 -2.89 5.00
N GLY A 39 0.20 -3.48 5.56
CA GLY A 39 -0.50 -2.98 6.76
C GLY A 39 -1.87 -3.61 6.87
N GLY A 40 -2.71 -3.04 7.75
CA GLY A 40 -4.10 -3.44 7.89
C GLY A 40 -4.97 -2.99 6.72
N ASP A 41 -6.26 -3.25 6.82
CA ASP A 41 -7.21 -2.92 5.76
C ASP A 41 -7.43 -1.41 5.63
N MET A 42 -7.83 -0.97 4.42
CA MET A 42 -8.33 0.39 4.24
C MET A 42 -9.71 0.55 4.87
N HIS A 43 -10.00 1.75 5.38
CA HIS A 43 -11.34 2.05 5.86
C HIS A 43 -12.33 2.07 4.68
N PRO A 44 -13.46 1.34 4.79
CA PRO A 44 -14.40 1.21 3.66
C PRO A 44 -14.99 2.52 3.15
N ARG A 45 -14.99 3.60 3.93
CA ARG A 45 -15.50 4.90 3.48
C ARG A 45 -14.76 5.42 2.25
N PHE A 46 -13.50 5.03 2.05
CA PHE A 46 -12.72 5.49 0.91
C PHE A 46 -13.12 4.82 -0.42
N TYR A 47 -13.90 3.74 -0.35
CA TYR A 47 -14.48 3.11 -1.54
C TYR A 47 -16.01 2.99 -1.45
N GLY A 48 -16.63 3.88 -0.65
CA GLY A 48 -18.08 4.06 -0.64
C GLY A 48 -18.88 2.98 0.08
N GLN A 49 -18.26 2.25 1.00
CA GLN A 49 -18.93 1.16 1.72
C GLN A 49 -18.98 1.42 3.22
N ALA A 50 -19.96 0.81 3.88
CA ALA A 50 -20.03 0.78 5.33
C ALA A 50 -19.03 -0.25 5.88
N LEU A 51 -18.58 -0.03 7.13
CA LEU A 51 -17.66 -0.94 7.79
C LEU A 51 -18.27 -2.34 7.92
N ASN A 52 -17.57 -3.35 7.44
CA ASN A 52 -17.99 -4.75 7.49
C ASN A 52 -16.76 -5.68 7.45
N CYS A 53 -16.31 -6.13 8.60
CA CYS A 53 -15.21 -7.08 8.76
C CYS A 53 -13.82 -6.60 8.29
N SER A 54 -13.64 -5.32 7.97
CA SER A 54 -12.30 -4.77 7.76
C SER A 54 -11.57 -4.63 9.11
N GLU A 55 -10.27 -4.88 9.11
CA GLU A 55 -9.47 -4.96 10.32
C GLU A 55 -8.24 -4.02 10.27
N ASP A 56 -7.76 -3.64 11.45
CA ASP A 56 -6.55 -2.83 11.62
C ASP A 56 -6.59 -1.52 10.82
N LEU A 57 -7.71 -0.80 10.93
CA LEU A 57 -7.98 0.40 10.16
C LEU A 57 -7.13 1.60 10.63
N ASP A 58 -6.62 2.35 9.67
CA ASP A 58 -5.89 3.61 9.90
C ASP A 58 -6.30 4.63 8.84
N GLU A 59 -7.37 5.38 9.13
CA GLU A 59 -7.90 6.36 8.18
C GLU A 59 -6.91 7.47 7.83
N ALA A 60 -6.10 7.90 8.78
CA ALA A 60 -5.12 8.95 8.54
C ALA A 60 -4.06 8.49 7.53
N ARG A 61 -3.62 7.24 7.65
CA ARG A 61 -2.70 6.63 6.69
C ARG A 61 -3.35 6.49 5.33
N ASP A 62 -4.62 6.01 5.28
CA ASP A 62 -5.36 5.86 4.03
C ASP A 62 -5.44 7.18 3.27
N ALA A 63 -5.86 8.25 3.93
CA ALA A 63 -5.98 9.58 3.33
C ALA A 63 -4.64 10.11 2.84
N ARG A 64 -3.59 9.96 3.64
CA ARG A 64 -2.25 10.41 3.30
C ARG A 64 -1.71 9.66 2.08
N GLU A 65 -1.89 8.36 2.03
CA GLU A 65 -1.40 7.56 0.89
C GLU A 65 -2.13 7.88 -0.40
N LEU A 66 -3.45 8.11 -0.34
CA LEU A 66 -4.20 8.55 -1.53
C LEU A 66 -3.66 9.89 -2.06
N THR A 67 -3.35 10.83 -1.18
CA THR A 67 -2.75 12.12 -1.56
C THR A 67 -1.36 11.93 -2.17
N LEU A 68 -0.53 11.07 -1.58
CA LEU A 68 0.81 10.77 -2.10
C LEU A 68 0.75 10.16 -3.50
N ILE A 69 -0.17 9.24 -3.74
CA ILE A 69 -0.37 8.64 -5.07
C ILE A 69 -0.66 9.74 -6.08
N ASP A 70 -1.61 10.61 -5.77
CA ASP A 70 -1.99 11.70 -6.66
C ASP A 70 -0.80 12.60 -6.98
N ASN A 71 -0.04 12.99 -5.97
CA ASN A 71 1.12 13.85 -6.15
C ASN A 71 2.22 13.20 -7.01
N PHE A 72 2.52 11.92 -6.77
CA PHE A 72 3.53 11.22 -7.55
C PHE A 72 3.10 11.01 -9.00
N LEU A 73 1.87 10.59 -9.23
CA LEU A 73 1.36 10.39 -10.60
C LEU A 73 1.28 11.70 -11.36
N CYS A 74 0.85 12.78 -10.72
CA CYS A 74 0.83 14.11 -11.36
C CYS A 74 2.22 14.61 -11.72
N ALA A 75 3.24 14.20 -10.96
CA ALA A 75 4.64 14.52 -11.26
C ALA A 75 5.28 13.55 -12.27
N GLY A 76 4.53 12.60 -12.80
CA GLY A 76 5.04 11.60 -13.72
C GLY A 76 5.94 10.55 -13.09
N LYS A 77 5.85 10.33 -11.79
CA LYS A 77 6.68 9.41 -11.03
C LYS A 77 5.94 8.09 -10.76
N PRO A 78 6.64 6.95 -10.80
CA PRO A 78 6.01 5.65 -10.56
C PRO A 78 5.60 5.44 -9.10
N VAL A 79 4.57 4.63 -8.92
CA VAL A 79 4.06 4.20 -7.62
C VAL A 79 4.02 2.68 -7.59
N ILE A 80 4.56 2.09 -6.53
CA ILE A 80 4.55 0.64 -6.32
C ILE A 80 3.77 0.34 -5.05
N GLY A 81 2.81 -0.57 -5.14
CA GLY A 81 2.01 -1.02 -3.99
C GLY A 81 2.26 -2.48 -3.69
N ILE A 82 2.46 -2.81 -2.42
CA ILE A 82 2.65 -4.18 -1.93
C ILE A 82 1.60 -4.47 -0.88
N CYS A 83 0.87 -5.57 -1.00
CA CYS A 83 -0.22 -5.96 -0.08
C CYS A 83 -1.25 -4.84 0.07
N ARG A 84 -1.33 -4.23 1.25
CA ARG A 84 -2.22 -3.09 1.48
C ARG A 84 -1.98 -1.97 0.45
N GLY A 85 -0.75 -1.74 0.02
CA GLY A 85 -0.44 -0.75 -1.00
C GLY A 85 -1.17 -1.00 -2.32
N LEU A 86 -1.34 -2.25 -2.70
CA LEU A 86 -2.13 -2.62 -3.87
C LEU A 86 -3.61 -2.28 -3.68
N GLN A 87 -4.15 -2.46 -2.47
CA GLN A 87 -5.52 -2.07 -2.15
C GLN A 87 -5.71 -0.56 -2.32
N VAL A 88 -4.79 0.23 -1.80
CA VAL A 88 -4.84 1.69 -1.88
C VAL A 88 -4.82 2.15 -3.34
N LEU A 89 -3.95 1.57 -4.16
CA LEU A 89 -3.90 1.88 -5.59
C LEU A 89 -5.21 1.54 -6.30
N ASN A 90 -5.78 0.38 -6.00
CA ASN A 90 -7.07 -0.01 -6.58
C ASN A 90 -8.17 0.99 -6.24
N VAL A 91 -8.24 1.43 -5.00
CA VAL A 91 -9.23 2.43 -4.56
C VAL A 91 -8.96 3.78 -5.19
N TYR A 92 -7.70 4.19 -5.33
CA TYR A 92 -7.34 5.44 -6.00
C TYR A 92 -7.89 5.49 -7.43
N PHE A 93 -7.82 4.38 -8.15
CA PHE A 93 -8.33 4.27 -9.52
C PHE A 93 -9.83 3.95 -9.60
N GLY A 94 -10.57 4.09 -8.50
CA GLY A 94 -12.03 3.95 -8.48
C GLY A 94 -12.54 2.53 -8.20
N GLY A 95 -11.66 1.61 -7.86
CA GLY A 95 -12.05 0.25 -7.50
C GLY A 95 -12.60 0.15 -6.08
N THR A 96 -13.19 -1.00 -5.77
CA THR A 96 -13.65 -1.34 -4.44
C THR A 96 -12.90 -2.56 -3.93
N LEU A 97 -13.04 -2.84 -2.62
CA LEU A 97 -12.34 -3.94 -1.98
C LEU A 97 -13.35 -4.90 -1.36
N ARG A 98 -13.00 -6.19 -1.38
CA ARG A 98 -13.69 -7.18 -0.55
C ARG A 98 -13.12 -7.07 0.86
N GLN A 99 -13.96 -6.69 1.84
CA GLN A 99 -13.50 -6.37 3.19
C GLN A 99 -12.99 -7.58 3.96
N HIS A 100 -13.44 -8.78 3.61
CA HIS A 100 -12.96 -10.01 4.20
C HIS A 100 -12.85 -11.10 3.13
N ILE A 101 -11.68 -11.71 3.00
CA ILE A 101 -11.44 -12.84 2.11
C ILE A 101 -11.00 -14.02 2.97
N GLU A 102 -11.80 -15.08 2.97
CA GLU A 102 -11.46 -16.29 3.71
C GLU A 102 -10.18 -16.93 3.13
N GLY A 103 -9.27 -17.31 4.01
CA GLY A 103 -8.01 -17.93 3.62
C GLY A 103 -6.95 -16.97 3.12
N HIS A 104 -7.15 -15.65 3.23
CA HIS A 104 -6.19 -14.64 2.79
C HIS A 104 -5.07 -14.40 3.81
N SER A 105 -5.38 -14.48 5.11
CA SER A 105 -4.41 -14.24 6.17
C SER A 105 -3.51 -15.45 6.41
N GLN A 106 -2.38 -15.22 7.09
CA GLN A 106 -1.51 -16.30 7.56
C GLN A 106 -2.24 -17.19 8.56
N ILE A 107 -1.96 -18.49 8.50
CA ILE A 107 -2.41 -19.48 9.49
C ILE A 107 -1.17 -20.15 10.06
N ASP A 108 -1.06 -20.15 11.40
CA ASP A 108 0.08 -20.73 12.13
C ASP A 108 1.43 -20.21 11.63
N GLY A 109 1.49 -18.92 11.26
CA GLY A 109 2.70 -18.28 10.77
C GLY A 109 3.09 -18.63 9.34
N VAL A 110 2.22 -19.34 8.60
CA VAL A 110 2.47 -19.73 7.21
C VAL A 110 1.59 -18.88 6.28
N ASP A 111 2.20 -18.28 5.26
CA ASP A 111 1.47 -17.53 4.26
C ASP A 111 0.60 -18.44 3.41
N ARG A 112 -0.58 -17.95 3.06
CA ARG A 112 -1.48 -18.67 2.16
C ARG A 112 -1.32 -18.16 0.74
N LEU A 113 -1.38 -19.11 -0.20
CA LEU A 113 -1.43 -18.81 -1.62
C LEU A 113 -2.88 -18.80 -2.08
N HIS A 114 -3.22 -17.89 -2.97
CA HIS A 114 -4.53 -17.84 -3.61
C HIS A 114 -4.41 -17.31 -5.02
N ALA A 115 -5.37 -17.67 -5.88
CA ALA A 115 -5.39 -17.23 -7.26
C ALA A 115 -5.81 -15.76 -7.37
N ILE A 116 -5.20 -15.06 -8.32
CA ILE A 116 -5.53 -13.66 -8.61
C ILE A 116 -6.10 -13.60 -10.03
N ASN A 117 -7.26 -12.96 -10.15
CA ASN A 117 -7.84 -12.63 -11.46
C ASN A 117 -7.35 -11.25 -11.88
N THR A 118 -6.70 -11.21 -13.05
CA THR A 118 -6.12 -9.99 -13.60
C THR A 118 -6.88 -9.52 -14.85
N ALA A 119 -8.16 -9.72 -14.86
CA ALA A 119 -8.99 -9.31 -16.00
C ALA A 119 -9.10 -7.80 -16.12
#